data_52318097ede0702e6aaaa537a230b32c
#
_entry.id   52318097ede0702e6aaaa537a230b32c
#
_cell.length_a   1.000
_cell.length_b   1.000
_cell.length_c   1.000
_cell.angle_alpha   90.00
_cell.angle_beta   90.00
_cell.angle_gamma   90.00
#
_symmetry.space_group_name_H-M   'P 1'
#
loop_
_entity.id
_entity.type
_entity.pdbx_description
1 polymer ?
#
loop_
_entity_poly.entity_id
_entity_poly.type
_entity_poly.pdbx_seq_one_letter_code
_entity_poly.pdbx_strand_id
1 'polypeptide(L)'
;MAWTKSTSGKNGEFLVATETIALGKGAPVTRYGSEIDFIPPGADFIIIANSGSTTTSGSCHLRVYVSPTSGGTFYLLNQNIPDSTAARALAGNLRVYKWDASVEGVAPYYKLAVYHTKAESSKKTITNTIILRKSQANLVSNGTGY
;
A
#
# COMPACT_ATOMS: atom_id res chain seq x y z
N MET A 1 8.79 -10.31 0.11
CA MET A 1 7.69 -10.24 1.05
C MET A 1 6.37 -10.38 0.37
N ALA A 2 5.48 -11.14 0.93
CA ALA A 2 4.19 -11.38 0.33
C ALA A 2 3.09 -10.73 1.17
N TRP A 3 1.98 -10.43 0.54
CA TRP A 3 0.80 -9.95 1.23
C TRP A 3 0.15 -11.10 2.00
N THR A 4 -0.18 -10.84 3.26
CA THR A 4 -0.95 -11.76 4.09
C THR A 4 -2.41 -11.33 4.03
N LYS A 5 -3.29 -12.24 3.62
CA LYS A 5 -4.69 -11.92 3.37
C LYS A 5 -5.59 -12.64 4.37
N SER A 6 -6.63 -11.93 4.80
CA SER A 6 -7.68 -12.48 5.65
C SER A 6 -9.00 -11.84 5.28
N THR A 7 -10.09 -12.38 5.85
CA THR A 7 -11.41 -11.78 5.68
C THR A 7 -11.86 -11.17 7.00
N SER A 8 -12.68 -10.14 6.90
CA SER A 8 -13.19 -9.41 8.05
C SER A 8 -14.60 -8.94 7.79
N GLY A 9 -15.25 -8.46 8.84
CA GLY A 9 -16.63 -8.03 8.77
C GLY A 9 -17.60 -9.12 9.17
N LYS A 10 -18.88 -8.77 9.32
CA LYS A 10 -19.91 -9.65 9.89
C LYS A 10 -20.05 -10.95 9.11
N ASN A 11 -19.98 -10.91 7.79
CA ASN A 11 -20.09 -12.07 6.92
C ASN A 11 -18.85 -12.28 6.08
N GLY A 12 -17.69 -11.77 6.53
CA GLY A 12 -16.47 -11.83 5.77
C GLY A 12 -16.53 -10.98 4.50
N GLU A 13 -17.29 -9.88 4.52
CA GLU A 13 -17.47 -9.05 3.32
C GLU A 13 -16.28 -8.19 2.97
N PHE A 14 -15.26 -8.16 3.81
CA PHE A 14 -14.04 -7.41 3.53
C PHE A 14 -12.84 -8.33 3.36
N LEU A 15 -11.99 -7.99 2.41
CA LEU A 15 -10.65 -8.53 2.29
C LEU A 15 -9.70 -7.57 3.00
N VAL A 16 -8.88 -8.10 3.89
CA VAL A 16 -7.85 -7.33 4.60
C VAL A 16 -6.51 -7.95 4.27
N ALA A 17 -5.63 -7.16 3.68
CA ALA A 17 -4.30 -7.62 3.29
C ALA A 17 -3.26 -6.75 3.98
N THR A 18 -2.23 -7.38 4.53
CA THR A 18 -1.14 -6.68 5.21
C THR A 18 0.21 -7.05 4.63
N GLU A 19 1.13 -6.10 4.67
CA GLU A 19 2.50 -6.27 4.24
C GLU A 19 3.38 -5.39 5.11
N THR A 20 4.59 -5.84 5.39
CA THR A 20 5.57 -5.08 6.16
C THR A 20 6.80 -4.80 5.31
N ILE A 21 7.20 -3.54 5.26
CA ILE A 21 8.36 -3.09 4.51
C ILE A 21 9.44 -2.67 5.51
N ALA A 22 10.61 -3.31 5.43
CA ALA A 22 11.77 -2.94 6.23
C ALA A 22 12.48 -1.74 5.59
N LEU A 23 12.86 -0.76 6.40
CA LEU A 23 13.47 0.47 5.89
C LEU A 23 14.97 0.29 5.60
N GLY A 24 15.73 -0.16 6.58
CA GLY A 24 17.16 -0.39 6.36
C GLY A 24 17.98 0.88 6.29
N LYS A 25 19.26 0.71 5.95
CA LYS A 25 20.27 1.77 6.08
C LYS A 25 20.46 2.65 4.85
N GLY A 26 20.06 2.21 3.69
CA GLY A 26 20.19 3.04 2.48
C GLY A 26 19.29 4.26 2.54
N ALA A 27 19.78 5.44 2.16
CA ALA A 27 18.97 6.65 2.12
C ALA A 27 19.69 7.75 1.32
N PRO A 28 18.94 8.62 0.61
CA PRO A 28 17.49 8.45 0.37
C PRO A 28 17.23 7.28 -0.56
N VAL A 29 16.17 6.54 -0.29
CA VAL A 29 15.86 5.35 -1.09
C VAL A 29 14.37 5.02 -1.02
N THR A 30 13.88 4.40 -2.08
CA THR A 30 12.54 3.85 -2.14
C THR A 30 12.59 2.35 -1.84
N ARG A 31 11.81 1.92 -0.87
CA ARG A 31 11.65 0.51 -0.52
C ARG A 31 10.32 0.01 -1.03
N TYR A 32 10.35 -0.98 -1.89
CA TYR A 32 9.15 -1.47 -2.55
C TYR A 32 8.52 -2.62 -1.76
N GLY A 33 7.21 -2.62 -1.72
CA GLY A 33 6.45 -3.77 -1.27
C GLY A 33 6.27 -4.79 -2.39
N SER A 34 5.47 -5.81 -2.10
CA SER A 34 5.16 -6.85 -3.08
C SER A 34 4.05 -6.41 -4.02
N GLU A 35 4.02 -7.03 -5.18
CA GLU A 35 2.98 -6.76 -6.16
C GLU A 35 1.59 -7.03 -5.58
N ILE A 36 0.67 -6.16 -5.91
CA ILE A 36 -0.73 -6.26 -5.51
C ILE A 36 -1.52 -6.65 -6.76
N ASP A 37 -2.10 -7.84 -6.74
CA ASP A 37 -2.86 -8.39 -7.85
C ASP A 37 -4.33 -8.66 -7.49
N PHE A 38 -4.72 -8.31 -6.27
CA PHE A 38 -6.04 -8.65 -5.74
C PHE A 38 -7.02 -7.48 -5.71
N ILE A 39 -6.62 -6.32 -6.22
CA ILE A 39 -7.51 -5.15 -6.32
C ILE A 39 -8.12 -5.12 -7.71
N PRO A 40 -9.45 -5.33 -7.83
CA PRO A 40 -10.11 -5.25 -9.13
C PRO A 40 -10.01 -3.83 -9.71
N PRO A 41 -9.86 -3.70 -11.02
CA PRO A 41 -9.90 -2.39 -11.66
C PRO A 41 -11.18 -1.64 -11.30
N GLY A 42 -11.02 -0.38 -10.90
CA GLY A 42 -12.14 0.46 -10.53
C GLY A 42 -12.60 0.34 -9.09
N ALA A 43 -12.02 -0.57 -8.32
CA ALA A 43 -12.37 -0.71 -6.91
C ALA A 43 -11.71 0.38 -6.08
N ASP A 44 -12.48 0.92 -5.13
CA ASP A 44 -11.94 1.80 -4.11
C ASP A 44 -11.41 0.98 -2.94
N PHE A 45 -10.41 1.49 -2.26
CA PHE A 45 -9.86 0.78 -1.10
C PHE A 45 -9.24 1.76 -0.11
N ILE A 46 -8.99 1.26 1.08
CA ILE A 46 -8.35 2.03 2.15
C ILE A 46 -6.97 1.47 2.39
N ILE A 47 -6.00 2.36 2.53
CA ILE A 47 -4.63 2.01 2.91
C ILE A 47 -4.38 2.55 4.30
N ILE A 48 -3.93 1.69 5.20
CA ILE A 48 -3.49 2.08 6.52
C ILE A 48 -1.98 1.85 6.60
N ALA A 49 -1.22 2.92 6.76
CA ALA A 49 0.23 2.84 6.92
C ALA A 49 0.58 3.08 8.38
N ASN A 50 1.34 2.17 8.97
CA ASN A 50 1.64 2.20 10.38
C ASN A 50 3.10 1.83 10.63
N SER A 51 3.82 2.70 11.33
CA SER A 51 5.20 2.43 11.75
C SER A 51 5.28 1.74 13.12
N GLY A 52 4.14 1.43 13.73
CA GLY A 52 4.12 0.87 15.07
C GLY A 52 4.63 1.86 16.10
N SER A 53 5.40 1.36 17.04
CA SER A 53 5.96 2.17 18.12
C SER A 53 7.34 2.77 17.78
N THR A 54 7.87 2.49 16.59
CA THR A 54 9.19 2.96 16.22
C THR A 54 9.12 4.33 15.55
N THR A 55 10.08 5.18 15.87
CA THR A 55 10.19 6.51 15.29
C THR A 55 11.20 6.48 14.15
N THR A 56 10.83 7.00 13.00
CA THR A 56 11.77 7.13 11.88
C THR A 56 12.63 8.38 12.05
N SER A 57 13.87 8.29 11.59
CA SER A 57 14.83 9.39 11.74
C SER A 57 14.59 10.51 10.74
N GLY A 58 13.96 10.21 9.64
CA GLY A 58 13.68 11.18 8.59
C GLY A 58 12.24 11.11 8.12
N SER A 59 11.97 11.76 6.99
CA SER A 59 10.66 11.74 6.38
C SER A 59 10.42 10.41 5.67
N CYS A 60 9.20 9.90 5.81
CA CYS A 60 8.74 8.74 5.08
C CYS A 60 7.51 9.13 4.27
N HIS A 61 7.52 8.78 3.00
CA HIS A 61 6.43 9.10 2.08
C HIS A 61 5.92 7.82 1.45
N LEU A 62 4.61 7.65 1.48
CA LEU A 62 3.99 6.53 0.80
C LEU A 62 3.86 6.86 -0.69
N ARG A 63 4.21 5.92 -1.53
CA ARG A 63 4.12 6.05 -2.98
C ARG A 63 3.38 4.88 -3.57
N VAL A 64 2.68 5.12 -4.67
CA VAL A 64 1.98 4.08 -5.40
C VAL A 64 2.57 3.94 -6.78
N TYR A 65 2.94 2.74 -7.12
CA TYR A 65 3.45 2.36 -8.44
C TYR A 65 2.47 1.43 -9.12
N VAL A 66 2.43 1.48 -10.42
CA VAL A 66 1.50 0.68 -11.24
C VAL A 66 2.24 0.01 -12.38
N SER A 67 1.70 -1.13 -12.81
CA SER A 67 2.20 -1.83 -13.98
C SER A 67 1.05 -2.42 -14.79
N PRO A 68 1.16 -2.42 -16.12
CA PRO A 68 0.19 -3.11 -16.96
C PRO A 68 0.34 -4.63 -16.93
N THR A 69 1.48 -5.14 -16.48
CA THR A 69 1.78 -6.56 -16.49
C THR A 69 2.32 -7.03 -15.15
N SER A 70 1.94 -8.25 -14.76
CA SER A 70 2.48 -8.87 -13.56
C SER A 70 3.98 -9.14 -13.73
N GLY A 71 4.76 -8.82 -12.70
CA GLY A 71 6.20 -8.98 -12.74
C GLY A 71 6.92 -8.05 -13.69
N GLY A 72 6.22 -7.09 -14.29
CA GLY A 72 6.79 -6.15 -15.23
C GLY A 72 7.42 -4.95 -14.55
N THR A 73 7.66 -3.91 -15.34
CA THR A 73 8.17 -2.64 -14.83
C THR A 73 7.04 -1.88 -14.17
N PHE A 74 7.30 -1.38 -12.97
CA PHE A 74 6.34 -0.56 -12.23
C PHE A 74 6.72 0.91 -12.35
N TYR A 75 5.71 1.72 -12.64
CA TYR A 75 5.86 3.16 -12.87
C TYR A 75 5.21 3.93 -11.73
N LEU A 76 5.86 5.03 -11.35
CA LEU A 76 5.32 5.89 -10.29
C LEU A 76 4.03 6.55 -10.76
N LEU A 77 2.94 6.24 -10.07
CA LEU A 77 1.64 6.86 -10.32
C LEU A 77 1.43 8.06 -9.40
N ASN A 78 1.69 7.88 -8.12
CA ASN A 78 1.49 8.95 -7.15
C ASN A 78 2.62 8.92 -6.14
N GLN A 79 3.41 9.99 -6.11
CA GLN A 79 4.55 10.09 -5.22
C GLN A 79 4.18 10.69 -3.87
N ASN A 80 3.02 11.31 -3.78
CA ASN A 80 2.54 11.93 -2.55
C ASN A 80 1.08 11.62 -2.40
N ILE A 81 0.79 10.46 -1.84
CA ILE A 81 -0.56 10.17 -1.42
C ILE A 81 -0.97 11.25 -0.43
N PRO A 82 -2.22 11.70 -0.45
CA PRO A 82 -2.65 12.77 0.44
C PRO A 82 -2.12 12.59 1.86
N ASP A 83 -1.55 13.63 2.40
CA ASP A 83 -0.95 13.69 3.73
C ASP A 83 0.35 12.91 3.92
N SER A 84 0.85 12.21 2.91
CA SER A 84 2.11 11.49 3.07
C SER A 84 3.29 12.44 3.32
N THR A 85 3.19 13.67 2.85
CA THR A 85 4.22 14.67 3.10
C THR A 85 4.30 15.07 4.56
N ALA A 86 3.19 15.02 5.26
CA ALA A 86 3.15 15.30 6.68
C ALA A 86 3.62 14.12 7.50
N ALA A 87 3.77 12.99 6.88
CA ALA A 87 4.10 11.75 7.54
C ALA A 87 5.60 11.57 7.70
N ARG A 88 6.33 12.63 7.85
CA ARG A 88 7.72 12.47 8.22
C ARG A 88 7.83 11.61 9.46
N ALA A 89 6.75 11.52 10.09
CA ALA A 89 6.68 10.59 11.15
C ALA A 89 5.47 9.76 10.95
N LEU A 90 5.63 8.75 10.24
CA LEU A 90 4.76 7.63 10.46
C LEU A 90 4.99 7.08 11.86
N ALA A 91 5.99 7.60 12.51
CA ALA A 91 6.51 7.22 13.81
C ALA A 91 5.42 7.16 14.86
N GLY A 92 5.13 5.97 15.31
CA GLY A 92 4.09 5.76 16.31
C GLY A 92 2.72 6.22 15.85
N ASN A 93 2.60 6.59 14.60
CA ASN A 93 1.39 7.15 14.04
C ASN A 93 0.79 6.25 12.99
N LEU A 94 -0.52 6.26 13.00
CA LEU A 94 -1.34 5.60 12.02
C LEU A 94 -1.76 6.64 11.00
N ARG A 95 -1.57 6.35 9.73
CA ARG A 95 -2.07 7.17 8.62
C ARG A 95 -3.05 6.36 7.82
N VAL A 96 -4.19 6.96 7.53
CA VAL A 96 -5.25 6.32 6.75
C VAL A 96 -5.45 7.10 5.48
N TYR A 97 -5.38 6.41 4.35
CA TYR A 97 -5.55 6.99 3.02
C TYR A 97 -6.71 6.30 2.32
N LYS A 98 -7.56 7.09 1.71
CA LYS A 98 -8.64 6.56 0.89
C LYS A 98 -8.20 6.62 -0.57
N TRP A 99 -8.16 5.47 -1.24
CA TRP A 99 -7.89 5.40 -2.66
C TRP A 99 -9.21 5.39 -3.40
N ASP A 100 -9.49 6.49 -4.10
CA ASP A 100 -10.68 6.64 -4.92
C ASP A 100 -10.27 6.43 -6.37
N ALA A 101 -10.69 5.31 -6.94
CA ALA A 101 -10.28 4.90 -8.27
C ALA A 101 -10.68 5.91 -9.35
N SER A 102 -11.78 6.64 -9.16
CA SER A 102 -12.21 7.64 -10.13
C SER A 102 -11.32 8.87 -10.15
N VAL A 103 -10.58 9.12 -9.07
CA VAL A 103 -9.70 10.29 -8.92
C VAL A 103 -8.24 9.89 -9.12
N GLU A 104 -7.79 8.87 -8.43
CA GLU A 104 -6.38 8.45 -8.43
C GLU A 104 -6.02 7.59 -9.64
N GLY A 105 -6.99 6.92 -10.24
CA GLY A 105 -6.76 6.07 -11.39
C GLY A 105 -6.82 4.58 -11.06
N VAL A 106 -6.76 3.77 -12.11
CA VAL A 106 -6.87 2.31 -12.01
C VAL A 106 -5.73 1.66 -12.78
N ALA A 107 -5.35 0.48 -12.31
CA ALA A 107 -4.33 -0.32 -12.99
C ALA A 107 -4.58 -1.79 -12.65
N PRO A 108 -4.06 -2.72 -13.47
CA PRO A 108 -4.19 -4.13 -13.15
C PRO A 108 -3.30 -4.55 -11.99
N TYR A 109 -2.15 -3.91 -11.82
CA TYR A 109 -1.18 -4.28 -10.79
C TYR A 109 -0.63 -3.04 -10.12
N TYR A 110 -0.49 -3.11 -8.79
CA TYR A 110 0.03 -2.02 -7.97
C TYR A 110 1.18 -2.51 -7.11
N LYS A 111 2.02 -1.57 -6.70
CA LYS A 111 2.93 -1.74 -5.57
C LYS A 111 2.84 -0.52 -4.69
N LEU A 112 2.83 -0.73 -3.39
CA LEU A 112 3.07 0.34 -2.44
C LEU A 112 4.57 0.40 -2.17
N ALA A 113 5.06 1.59 -1.95
CA ALA A 113 6.46 1.80 -1.64
C ALA A 113 6.59 2.89 -0.59
N VAL A 114 7.68 2.84 0.15
CA VAL A 114 8.02 3.86 1.12
C VAL A 114 9.33 4.50 0.70
N TYR A 115 9.29 5.80 0.47
CA TYR A 115 10.48 6.60 0.25
C TYR A 115 10.92 7.19 1.58
N HIS A 116 12.13 6.89 2.03
CA HIS A 116 12.64 7.49 3.25
C HIS A 116 13.93 8.26 2.99
N THR A 117 14.09 9.36 3.73
CA THR A 117 15.13 10.34 3.45
C THR A 117 16.39 10.14 4.27
N LYS A 118 16.32 9.37 5.35
CA LYS A 118 17.46 9.09 6.21
C LYS A 118 17.57 7.61 6.48
N ALA A 119 18.79 7.15 6.69
CA ALA A 119 19.06 5.77 7.04
C ALA A 119 18.33 5.38 8.33
N GLU A 120 17.77 4.19 8.32
CA GLU A 120 17.04 3.63 9.44
C GLU A 120 17.65 2.29 9.83
N SER A 121 17.32 1.82 11.02
CA SER A 121 17.66 0.47 11.43
C SER A 121 16.85 -0.52 10.58
N SER A 122 17.42 -1.69 10.29
CA SER A 122 16.71 -2.77 9.61
C SER A 122 15.50 -3.27 10.41
N LYS A 123 15.46 -2.95 11.70
CA LYS A 123 14.32 -3.31 12.56
C LYS A 123 13.15 -2.35 12.43
N LYS A 124 13.36 -1.17 11.84
CA LYS A 124 12.29 -0.22 11.63
C LYS A 124 11.52 -0.61 10.38
N THR A 125 10.21 -0.69 10.53
CA THR A 125 9.33 -1.19 9.47
C THR A 125 8.10 -0.31 9.36
N ILE A 126 7.51 -0.34 8.17
CA ILE A 126 6.19 0.24 7.92
C ILE A 126 5.27 -0.91 7.53
N THR A 127 4.18 -1.06 8.25
CA THR A 127 3.15 -2.04 7.91
C THR A 127 2.03 -1.34 7.16
N ASN A 128 1.75 -1.81 5.96
CA ASN A 128 0.65 -1.34 5.16
C ASN A 128 -0.49 -2.34 5.20
N THR A 129 -1.71 -1.86 5.41
CA THR A 129 -2.92 -2.68 5.39
C THR A 129 -3.85 -2.13 4.33
N ILE A 130 -4.34 -3.00 3.47
CA ILE A 130 -5.36 -2.65 2.48
C ILE A 130 -6.68 -3.28 2.91
N ILE A 131 -7.72 -2.47 2.91
CA ILE A 131 -9.08 -2.94 3.17
C ILE A 131 -9.91 -2.74 1.92
N LEU A 132 -10.47 -3.83 1.43
CA LEU A 132 -11.21 -3.86 0.18
C LEU A 132 -12.52 -4.62 0.38
N ARG A 133 -13.61 -4.10 -0.20
CA ARG A 133 -14.89 -4.78 -0.15
C ARG A 133 -14.85 -6.05 -1.01
N LYS A 134 -15.16 -7.17 -0.40
CA LYS A 134 -15.05 -8.48 -1.05
C LYS A 134 -16.00 -8.65 -2.25
N SER A 135 -17.13 -7.97 -2.23
CA SER A 135 -18.07 -8.03 -3.35
C SER A 135 -17.45 -7.56 -4.66
N GLN A 136 -16.54 -6.59 -4.61
CA GLN A 136 -15.83 -6.11 -5.79
C GLN A 136 -14.81 -7.15 -6.27
N ALA A 137 -14.12 -7.79 -5.35
CA ALA A 137 -13.20 -8.89 -5.69
C ALA A 137 -13.95 -10.06 -6.33
N ASN A 138 -15.13 -10.39 -5.83
CA ASN A 138 -15.94 -11.47 -6.37
C ASN A 138 -16.43 -11.18 -7.79
N LEU A 139 -16.73 -9.92 -8.10
CA LEU A 139 -17.10 -9.55 -9.45
C LEU A 139 -16.00 -9.90 -10.46
N VAL A 140 -14.76 -9.63 -10.08
CA VAL A 140 -13.61 -9.97 -10.93
C VAL A 140 -13.43 -11.47 -11.04
N SER A 141 -13.47 -12.19 -9.92
CA SER A 141 -13.24 -13.62 -9.91
C SER A 141 -14.32 -14.41 -10.67
N ASN A 142 -15.52 -13.87 -10.74
CA ASN A 142 -16.62 -14.47 -11.50
C ASN A 142 -16.59 -14.09 -12.99
N GLY A 143 -15.66 -13.24 -13.39
CA GLY A 143 -15.56 -12.80 -14.78
C GLY A 143 -16.68 -11.90 -15.25
N THR A 144 -17.53 -11.43 -14.34
CA THR A 144 -18.64 -10.54 -14.69
C THR A 144 -18.18 -9.09 -14.63
N GLY A 145 -18.45 -8.33 -15.67
CA GLY A 145 -18.13 -6.91 -15.72
C GLY A 145 -16.69 -6.58 -16.07
N TYR A 146 -15.89 -7.58 -16.32
CA TYR A 146 -14.46 -7.37 -16.63
C TYR A 146 -14.00 -8.24 -17.76
#